data_aba731b3449567c2aa4662ce45f559b0
#
_entry.id   aba731b3449567c2aa4662ce45f559b0
#
_cell.length_a   1.000
_cell.length_b   1.000
_cell.length_c   1.000
_cell.angle_alpha   90.00
_cell.angle_beta   90.00
_cell.angle_gamma   90.00
#
_symmetry.space_group_name_H-M   'P 1'
#
loop_
_entity.id
_entity.type
_entity.pdbx_description
1 polymer ?
#
loop_
_entity_poly.entity_id
_entity_poly.type
_entity_poly.pdbx_seq_one_letter_code
_entity_poly.pdbx_strand_id
1 'polypeptide(L)'
;KVNSNDDNLVIKKENEEQAYQKIKDELGFEPVRIIDRPDGFKYKWAKLEKEAQISEIMYQYKGENILYTVSMTQSNNSWGIDVDDAEVGQYTKKVNGVNISIHEYKVATSKKKRYVAKFKYLGAGYYLAGVMPQKDFYDILKKLYFS
;
A
#
# COMPACT_ATOMS: atom_id res chain seq x y z
N LYS A 1 -29.58 -6.53 -11.50
CA LYS A 1 -28.88 -7.51 -11.67
C LYS A 1 -27.75 -7.63 -10.74
N VAL A 2 -27.81 -8.52 -10.12
CA VAL A 2 -26.79 -8.75 -9.27
C VAL A 2 -25.68 -9.25 -10.02
N ASN A 3 -24.63 -8.73 -9.78
CA ASN A 3 -23.58 -9.26 -10.44
C ASN A 3 -22.82 -10.13 -9.55
N SER A 4 -22.08 -10.87 -10.17
CA SER A 4 -21.32 -11.85 -9.50
C SER A 4 -20.14 -11.30 -8.81
N ASN A 5 -19.99 -10.00 -8.78
CA ASN A 5 -18.79 -9.48 -8.19
C ASN A 5 -19.08 -8.91 -6.86
N ASP A 6 -19.92 -9.53 -6.11
CA ASP A 6 -20.18 -9.10 -4.76
C ASP A 6 -18.97 -9.23 -3.88
N ASP A 7 -17.98 -10.03 -4.30
CA ASP A 7 -16.77 -10.18 -3.52
C ASP A 7 -15.84 -8.99 -3.59
N ASN A 8 -16.05 -8.11 -4.55
CA ASN A 8 -15.19 -6.95 -4.74
C ASN A 8 -15.99 -5.69 -4.52
N LEU A 9 -15.57 -4.91 -3.55
CA LEU A 9 -16.20 -3.63 -3.27
C LEU A 9 -15.22 -2.50 -3.59
N VAL A 10 -15.66 -1.58 -4.43
CA VAL A 10 -14.88 -0.39 -4.71
C VAL A 10 -15.46 0.75 -3.88
N ILE A 11 -14.65 1.29 -2.98
CA ILE A 11 -15.11 2.27 -2.01
C ILE A 11 -14.65 3.64 -2.47
N LYS A 12 -15.24 4.12 -3.56
CA LYS A 12 -14.80 5.39 -4.15
C LYS A 12 -15.43 6.60 -3.51
N LYS A 13 -16.68 6.47 -3.11
CA LYS A 13 -17.41 7.63 -2.63
C LYS A 13 -17.26 7.89 -1.16
N GLU A 14 -16.60 7.00 -0.45
CA GLU A 14 -16.43 7.15 0.97
C GLU A 14 -15.11 7.83 1.26
N ASN A 15 -15.04 8.48 2.41
CA ASN A 15 -13.80 9.08 2.80
C ASN A 15 -12.85 7.99 3.34
N GLU A 16 -11.64 8.38 3.60
CA GLU A 16 -10.61 7.44 4.01
C GLU A 16 -10.96 6.74 5.32
N GLU A 17 -11.54 7.44 6.28
CA GLU A 17 -11.89 6.83 7.56
C GLU A 17 -12.94 5.74 7.38
N GLN A 18 -13.93 6.00 6.54
CA GLN A 18 -14.95 5.01 6.27
C GLN A 18 -14.37 3.80 5.56
N ALA A 19 -13.43 4.02 4.65
CA ALA A 19 -12.77 2.93 3.96
C ALA A 19 -12.00 2.04 4.93
N TYR A 20 -11.24 2.65 5.85
CA TYR A 20 -10.49 1.87 6.83
C TYR A 20 -11.42 1.13 7.77
N GLN A 21 -12.57 1.73 8.11
CA GLN A 21 -13.53 1.04 8.97
C GLN A 21 -14.07 -0.22 8.30
N LYS A 22 -14.38 -0.14 7.00
CA LYS A 22 -14.85 -1.31 6.27
C LYS A 22 -13.77 -2.39 6.16
N ILE A 23 -12.54 -1.96 5.96
CA ILE A 23 -11.42 -2.89 5.90
C ILE A 23 -11.26 -3.59 7.25
N LYS A 24 -11.31 -2.83 8.33
CA LYS A 24 -11.21 -3.38 9.66
C LYS A 24 -12.33 -4.38 9.93
N ASP A 25 -13.55 -4.03 9.56
CA ASP A 25 -14.70 -4.91 9.79
C ASP A 25 -14.54 -6.21 9.00
N GLU A 26 -14.06 -6.11 7.77
CA GLU A 26 -13.94 -7.30 6.93
C GLU A 26 -12.76 -8.17 7.31
N LEU A 27 -11.61 -7.57 7.58
CA LEU A 27 -10.41 -8.33 7.90
C LEU A 27 -10.34 -8.74 9.36
N GLY A 28 -11.06 -8.04 10.23
CA GLY A 28 -11.12 -8.41 11.63
C GLY A 28 -10.00 -7.84 12.49
N PHE A 29 -9.25 -6.88 11.99
CA PHE A 29 -8.18 -6.27 12.78
C PHE A 29 -7.92 -4.86 12.29
N GLU A 30 -7.22 -4.08 13.11
CA GLU A 30 -6.89 -2.71 12.80
C GLU A 30 -5.64 -2.70 11.92
N PRO A 31 -5.73 -2.27 10.66
CA PRO A 31 -4.53 -2.28 9.80
C PRO A 31 -3.55 -1.19 10.21
N VAL A 32 -2.28 -1.40 9.86
CA VAL A 32 -1.27 -0.35 9.95
C VAL A 32 -1.68 0.76 9.00
N ARG A 33 -1.62 2.00 9.46
CA ARG A 33 -2.14 3.12 8.69
C ARG A 33 -1.06 4.11 8.32
N ILE A 34 -1.25 4.74 7.16
CA ILE A 34 -0.44 5.87 6.73
C ILE A 34 -1.15 7.12 7.25
N ILE A 35 -0.70 7.64 8.38
CA ILE A 35 -1.36 8.76 9.01
C ILE A 35 -0.57 10.05 8.79
N ASP A 36 0.71 10.00 9.06
CA ASP A 36 1.56 11.18 8.96
C ASP A 36 2.19 11.16 7.56
N ARG A 37 1.80 12.09 6.73
CA ARG A 37 2.17 12.05 5.31
C ARG A 37 2.40 13.47 4.79
N PRO A 38 3.16 13.58 3.69
CA PRO A 38 3.49 14.91 3.17
C PRO A 38 2.27 15.62 2.60
N ASP A 39 2.38 16.94 2.52
CA ASP A 39 1.33 17.75 1.94
C ASP A 39 1.05 17.29 0.52
N GLY A 40 -0.21 17.24 0.16
CA GLY A 40 -0.60 16.83 -1.18
C GLY A 40 -0.75 15.33 -1.37
N PHE A 41 -0.47 14.54 -0.34
CA PHE A 41 -0.68 13.10 -0.38
C PHE A 41 -2.15 12.85 -0.09
N LYS A 42 -2.90 12.40 -1.09
CA LYS A 42 -4.35 12.38 -1.02
C LYS A 42 -4.91 10.99 -1.23
N TYR A 43 -5.91 10.64 -0.45
CA TYR A 43 -6.67 9.43 -0.62
C TYR A 43 -7.54 9.53 -1.88
N LYS A 44 -7.56 8.47 -2.68
CA LYS A 44 -8.38 8.44 -3.89
C LYS A 44 -9.54 7.47 -3.78
N TRP A 45 -9.25 6.21 -3.46
CA TRP A 45 -10.29 5.20 -3.32
C TRP A 45 -9.70 3.96 -2.66
N ALA A 46 -10.57 3.05 -2.27
CA ALA A 46 -10.16 1.76 -1.76
C ALA A 46 -10.99 0.67 -2.44
N LYS A 47 -10.43 -0.52 -2.46
CA LYS A 47 -11.08 -1.69 -3.03
C LYS A 47 -10.84 -2.85 -2.08
N LEU A 48 -11.89 -3.62 -1.83
CA LEU A 48 -11.82 -4.75 -0.92
C LEU A 48 -12.24 -6.00 -1.66
N GLU A 49 -11.36 -7.00 -1.68
CA GLU A 49 -11.65 -8.30 -2.26
C GLU A 49 -11.87 -9.27 -1.12
N LYS A 50 -13.12 -9.58 -0.85
CA LYS A 50 -13.46 -10.33 0.35
C LYS A 50 -12.93 -11.75 0.31
N GLU A 51 -13.07 -12.43 -0.82
CA GLU A 51 -12.61 -13.81 -0.90
C GLU A 51 -11.13 -13.93 -0.73
N ALA A 52 -10.39 -13.05 -1.36
CA ALA A 52 -8.93 -13.07 -1.26
C ALA A 52 -8.44 -12.44 0.04
N GLN A 53 -9.30 -11.71 0.73
CA GLN A 53 -8.96 -10.96 1.94
C GLN A 53 -7.81 -10.01 1.68
N ILE A 54 -7.94 -9.26 0.59
CA ILE A 54 -6.97 -8.27 0.18
C ILE A 54 -7.69 -6.93 0.07
N SER A 55 -7.07 -5.90 0.62
CA SER A 55 -7.57 -4.55 0.52
C SER A 55 -6.53 -3.70 -0.17
N GLU A 56 -6.94 -2.94 -1.18
CA GLU A 56 -6.08 -2.00 -1.88
C GLU A 56 -6.57 -0.60 -1.63
N ILE A 57 -5.67 0.27 -1.22
CA ILE A 57 -5.99 1.66 -0.97
C ILE A 57 -5.11 2.49 -1.88
N MET A 58 -5.74 3.34 -2.68
CA MET A 58 -5.02 4.16 -3.64
C MET A 58 -4.92 5.57 -3.13
N TYR A 59 -3.70 6.08 -3.13
CA TYR A 59 -3.40 7.47 -2.83
C TYR A 59 -2.80 8.10 -4.07
N GLN A 60 -2.73 9.41 -4.08
CA GLN A 60 -2.07 10.13 -5.15
C GLN A 60 -1.17 11.20 -4.54
N TYR A 61 0.04 11.30 -5.09
CA TYR A 61 1.02 12.24 -4.57
C TYR A 61 1.88 12.73 -5.73
N LYS A 62 1.92 14.04 -5.92
CA LYS A 62 2.70 14.67 -7.01
C LYS A 62 2.40 14.05 -8.36
N GLY A 63 1.12 13.79 -8.63
CA GLY A 63 0.68 13.25 -9.90
C GLY A 63 0.88 11.76 -10.08
N GLU A 64 1.41 11.07 -9.06
CA GLU A 64 1.67 9.65 -9.15
C GLU A 64 0.72 8.88 -8.25
N ASN A 65 0.35 7.69 -8.68
CA ASN A 65 -0.50 6.83 -7.86
C ASN A 65 0.37 6.05 -6.88
N ILE A 66 -0.07 6.01 -5.62
CA ILE A 66 0.63 5.29 -4.57
C ILE A 66 -0.33 4.22 -4.07
N LEU A 67 0.07 2.97 -4.17
CA LEU A 67 -0.79 1.85 -3.80
C LEU A 67 -0.36 1.28 -2.46
N TYR A 68 -1.33 1.14 -1.56
CA TYR A 68 -1.11 0.54 -0.26
C TYR A 68 -2.04 -0.67 -0.12
N THR A 69 -1.47 -1.84 0.11
CA THR A 69 -2.23 -3.08 0.15
C THR A 69 -2.08 -3.75 1.50
N VAL A 70 -3.20 -4.26 2.01
CA VAL A 70 -3.24 -5.03 3.25
C VAL A 70 -3.82 -6.39 2.89
N SER A 71 -3.13 -7.47 3.25
CA SER A 71 -3.54 -8.81 2.88
C SER A 71 -3.39 -9.77 4.05
N MET A 72 -4.41 -10.60 4.23
CA MET A 72 -4.35 -11.68 5.21
C MET A 72 -3.68 -12.93 4.66
N THR A 73 -3.51 -13.00 3.34
CA THR A 73 -2.93 -14.20 2.75
C THR A 73 -1.42 -14.09 2.78
N GLN A 74 -0.77 -15.25 2.84
CA GLN A 74 0.68 -15.31 2.85
C GLN A 74 1.25 -15.38 1.44
N SER A 75 0.49 -14.93 0.49
CA SER A 75 0.89 -15.04 -0.91
C SER A 75 2.16 -14.25 -1.16
N ASN A 76 3.08 -14.87 -1.87
CA ASN A 76 4.29 -14.19 -2.33
C ASN A 76 4.14 -13.72 -3.75
N ASN A 77 2.94 -13.67 -4.25
CA ASN A 77 2.72 -13.31 -5.63
C ASN A 77 3.20 -11.90 -5.89
N SER A 78 3.50 -11.65 -7.12
CA SER A 78 3.87 -10.34 -7.52
C SER A 78 2.70 -9.42 -7.27
N TRP A 79 3.00 -8.23 -6.86
CA TRP A 79 2.01 -7.26 -6.48
C TRP A 79 1.78 -6.25 -7.59
N GLY A 80 1.92 -6.67 -8.83
CA GLY A 80 1.72 -5.77 -9.94
C GLY A 80 2.89 -4.84 -10.20
N ILE A 81 4.07 -5.24 -9.81
CA ILE A 81 5.25 -4.44 -10.10
C ILE A 81 5.51 -4.48 -11.58
N ASP A 82 5.76 -3.32 -12.14
CA ASP A 82 6.05 -3.22 -13.56
C ASP A 82 7.36 -3.91 -13.85
N VAL A 83 7.31 -4.97 -14.66
CA VAL A 83 8.51 -5.74 -14.95
C VAL A 83 9.50 -4.99 -15.81
N ASP A 84 9.06 -3.89 -16.42
CA ASP A 84 9.98 -3.10 -17.23
C ASP A 84 10.87 -2.21 -16.37
N ASP A 85 10.57 -2.05 -15.11
CA ASP A 85 11.41 -1.27 -14.23
C ASP A 85 12.61 -2.11 -13.80
N ALA A 86 13.77 -1.50 -13.79
CA ALA A 86 15.00 -2.19 -13.38
C ALA A 86 15.26 -1.94 -11.91
N GLU A 87 15.45 -3.01 -11.16
CA GLU A 87 15.75 -2.88 -9.73
C GLU A 87 17.17 -2.37 -9.56
N VAL A 88 17.34 -1.30 -8.80
CA VAL A 88 18.63 -0.68 -8.58
C VAL A 88 19.05 -0.65 -7.12
N GLY A 89 18.22 -1.13 -6.22
CA GLY A 89 18.57 -1.17 -4.81
C GLY A 89 17.60 -2.02 -4.02
N GLN A 90 18.10 -2.55 -2.90
CA GLN A 90 17.29 -3.34 -1.99
C GLN A 90 17.83 -3.10 -0.58
N TYR A 91 16.94 -2.76 0.34
CA TYR A 91 17.32 -2.41 1.70
C TYR A 91 16.31 -2.98 2.69
N THR A 92 16.72 -3.02 3.95
CA THR A 92 15.82 -3.35 5.04
C THR A 92 15.89 -2.23 6.06
N LYS A 93 14.73 -1.74 6.48
CA LYS A 93 14.63 -0.75 7.54
C LYS A 93 13.77 -1.31 8.66
N LYS A 94 14.13 -0.98 9.89
CA LYS A 94 13.35 -1.40 11.04
C LYS A 94 12.56 -0.21 11.55
N VAL A 95 11.23 -0.36 11.63
CA VAL A 95 10.33 0.67 12.12
C VAL A 95 9.45 0.03 13.17
N ASN A 96 9.44 0.56 14.38
CA ASN A 96 8.65 0.00 15.48
C ASN A 96 8.92 -1.49 15.67
N GLY A 97 10.18 -1.91 15.50
CA GLY A 97 10.53 -3.31 15.65
C GLY A 97 10.14 -4.19 14.47
N VAL A 98 9.56 -3.63 13.42
CA VAL A 98 9.13 -4.38 12.25
C VAL A 98 10.15 -4.19 11.14
N ASN A 99 10.59 -5.30 10.55
CA ASN A 99 11.53 -5.22 9.43
C ASN A 99 10.75 -4.96 8.14
N ILE A 100 11.12 -3.89 7.47
CA ILE A 100 10.47 -3.49 6.22
C ILE A 100 11.48 -3.69 5.10
N SER A 101 11.12 -4.52 4.13
CA SER A 101 11.94 -4.76 2.96
C SER A 101 11.61 -3.71 1.91
N ILE A 102 12.61 -3.00 1.42
CA ILE A 102 12.41 -1.91 0.46
C ILE A 102 13.17 -2.23 -0.81
N HIS A 103 12.47 -2.18 -1.93
CA HIS A 103 13.07 -2.35 -3.25
C HIS A 103 12.97 -1.04 -4.01
N GLU A 104 14.04 -0.66 -4.66
CA GLU A 104 14.11 0.57 -5.42
C GLU A 104 14.25 0.22 -6.89
N TYR A 105 13.42 0.81 -7.73
CA TYR A 105 13.41 0.56 -9.16
C TYR A 105 13.58 1.86 -9.92
N LYS A 106 14.33 1.81 -11.01
CA LYS A 106 14.42 2.95 -11.90
C LYS A 106 13.30 2.88 -12.91
N VAL A 107 12.51 3.95 -13.00
CA VAL A 107 11.42 3.98 -13.97
C VAL A 107 12.02 4.11 -15.37
N ALA A 108 11.55 3.28 -16.31
CA ALA A 108 12.24 3.03 -17.57
C ALA A 108 12.52 4.26 -18.40
N THR A 109 11.61 5.22 -18.43
CA THR A 109 11.75 6.37 -19.33
C THR A 109 11.92 7.67 -18.57
N SER A 110 12.46 7.61 -17.35
CA SER A 110 12.46 8.79 -16.51
C SER A 110 13.62 8.70 -15.54
N LYS A 111 13.93 9.81 -14.88
CA LYS A 111 14.91 9.80 -13.79
C LYS A 111 14.27 9.49 -12.46
N LYS A 112 12.96 9.26 -12.46
CA LYS A 112 12.24 8.98 -11.24
C LYS A 112 12.47 7.57 -10.78
N LYS A 113 12.20 7.32 -9.52
CA LYS A 113 12.35 5.99 -8.94
C LYS A 113 11.06 5.55 -8.29
N ARG A 114 10.80 4.25 -8.42
CA ARG A 114 9.68 3.60 -7.76
C ARG A 114 10.20 2.86 -6.54
N TYR A 115 9.54 3.03 -5.43
CA TYR A 115 9.89 2.31 -4.21
C TYR A 115 8.77 1.35 -3.87
N VAL A 116 9.15 0.15 -3.41
CA VAL A 116 8.21 -0.86 -2.99
C VAL A 116 8.63 -1.33 -1.61
N ALA A 117 7.76 -1.16 -0.63
CA ALA A 117 8.01 -1.60 0.73
C ALA A 117 7.07 -2.75 1.04
N LYS A 118 7.59 -3.80 1.68
CA LYS A 118 6.82 -4.95 2.10
C LYS A 118 7.16 -5.28 3.52
N PHE A 119 6.16 -5.60 4.32
CA PHE A 119 6.39 -6.04 5.69
C PHE A 119 5.20 -6.86 6.17
N LYS A 120 5.41 -7.56 7.26
CA LYS A 120 4.36 -8.32 7.94
C LYS A 120 4.23 -7.79 9.36
N TYR A 121 2.99 -7.74 9.82
CA TYR A 121 2.72 -7.30 11.18
C TYR A 121 1.47 -8.01 11.68
N LEU A 122 1.62 -8.73 12.79
CA LEU A 122 0.51 -9.45 13.44
C LEU A 122 -0.26 -10.33 12.46
N GLY A 123 0.46 -11.01 11.59
CA GLY A 123 -0.14 -11.98 10.68
C GLY A 123 -0.66 -11.42 9.37
N ALA A 124 -0.62 -10.11 9.19
CA ALA A 124 -1.06 -9.50 7.94
C ALA A 124 0.15 -9.04 7.14
N GLY A 125 0.02 -9.09 5.82
CA GLY A 125 1.04 -8.60 4.91
C GLY A 125 0.69 -7.22 4.40
N TYR A 126 1.71 -6.37 4.27
CA TYR A 126 1.54 -4.99 3.85
C TYR A 126 2.47 -4.69 2.68
N TYR A 127 1.99 -3.85 1.79
CA TYR A 127 2.71 -3.51 0.56
C TYR A 127 2.43 -2.05 0.25
N LEU A 128 3.48 -1.27 0.07
CA LEU A 128 3.35 0.14 -0.29
C LEU A 128 4.26 0.40 -1.47
N ALA A 129 3.69 0.88 -2.58
CA ALA A 129 4.45 1.09 -3.79
C ALA A 129 4.09 2.40 -4.45
N GLY A 130 5.08 3.10 -4.96
CA GLY A 130 4.82 4.32 -5.71
C GLY A 130 6.08 5.01 -6.16
N VAL A 131 5.90 5.93 -7.08
CA VAL A 131 6.98 6.76 -7.58
C VAL A 131 6.96 8.06 -6.80
N MET A 132 8.04 8.34 -6.09
CA MET A 132 8.17 9.57 -5.30
C MET A 132 9.61 9.75 -4.87
N PRO A 133 9.98 10.94 -4.36
CA PRO A 133 11.32 11.11 -3.83
C PRO A 133 11.58 10.15 -2.66
N GLN A 134 12.80 9.66 -2.58
CA GLN A 134 13.18 8.70 -1.54
C GLN A 134 12.89 9.24 -0.14
N LYS A 135 13.19 10.51 0.08
CA LYS A 135 12.99 11.10 1.39
C LYS A 135 11.52 11.02 1.81
N ASP A 136 10.62 11.32 0.89
CA ASP A 136 9.19 11.29 1.18
C ASP A 136 8.74 9.87 1.48
N PHE A 137 9.22 8.90 0.70
CA PHE A 137 8.86 7.51 0.91
C PHE A 137 9.34 7.02 2.29
N TYR A 138 10.58 7.34 2.62
CA TYR A 138 11.14 6.94 3.91
C TYR A 138 10.43 7.62 5.06
N ASP A 139 10.05 8.89 4.89
CA ASP A 139 9.32 9.61 5.95
C ASP A 139 7.97 8.95 6.21
N ILE A 140 7.28 8.54 5.15
CA ILE A 140 6.00 7.83 5.32
C ILE A 140 6.20 6.54 6.11
N LEU A 141 7.23 5.77 5.75
CA LEU A 141 7.48 4.51 6.44
C LEU A 141 7.82 4.70 7.90
N LYS A 142 8.63 5.71 8.21
CA LYS A 142 9.03 5.94 9.60
C LYS A 142 7.86 6.35 10.48
N LYS A 143 6.83 6.89 9.88
CA LYS A 143 5.68 7.43 10.63
C LYS A 143 4.43 6.59 10.48
N LEU A 144 4.57 5.36 10.01
CA LEU A 144 3.43 4.44 9.96
C LEU A 144 2.87 4.24 11.36
N TYR A 145 1.55 4.16 11.43
CA TYR A 145 0.89 3.96 12.71
C TYR A 145 0.56 2.49 12.90
N PHE A 146 1.18 1.89 13.89
CA PHE A 146 0.95 0.51 14.27
C PHE A 146 0.10 0.52 15.53
N SER A 147 -1.09 -0.03 15.42
CA SER A 147 -1.98 -0.07 16.59
C SER A 147 -1.74 -1.30 17.45
#